data_5c14cff8a79368865ab17f80afbe01e9
#
_entry.id   5c14cff8a79368865ab17f80afbe01e9
#
_cell.length_a   1.000
_cell.length_b   1.000
_cell.length_c   1.000
_cell.angle_alpha   90.00
_cell.angle_beta   90.00
_cell.angle_gamma   90.00
#
_symmetry.space_group_name_H-M   'P 1'
#
loop_
_entity.id
_entity.type
_entity.pdbx_description
1 polymer ?
#
loop_
_entity_poly.entity_id
_entity_poly.type
_entity_poly.pdbx_seq_one_letter_code
_entity_poly.pdbx_strand_id
1 'polypeptide(L)'
;MASAFQLIEVHGPELEPWIDVLGGLRIAVFREFPYLYEGDLAYEREYLRGYLDCPRSLVVFAQDAAGRTIGATTCMPMADETEGFRGPFERAGVPTDDVLYLGESIVLPEFRGGGLGVEFFARREAHARRLGLRTTAFCAVDRPADHPARPAGHRPLDAFWTRQGYRRRPELQAVFPWKELGEEQESPKTLTFWTKTWTA
;
A
#
# COMPACT_ATOMS: atom_id res chain seq x y z
N MET A 1 22.70 13.58 -10.51
CA MET A 1 23.01 12.13 -10.39
C MET A 1 21.84 11.40 -11.01
N ALA A 2 22.11 10.44 -11.92
CA ALA A 2 21.03 9.62 -12.49
C ALA A 2 20.35 8.85 -11.34
N SER A 3 19.03 8.77 -11.39
CA SER A 3 18.26 7.96 -10.43
C SER A 3 18.77 6.53 -10.49
N ALA A 4 18.96 5.88 -9.34
CA ALA A 4 19.40 4.48 -9.27
C ALA A 4 18.29 3.49 -9.72
N PHE A 5 17.12 4.00 -10.14
CA PHE A 5 15.96 3.23 -10.58
C PHE A 5 15.15 4.00 -11.64
N GLN A 6 14.44 3.26 -12.47
CA GLN A 6 13.43 3.75 -13.40
C GLN A 6 12.03 3.49 -12.82
N LEU A 7 11.10 4.45 -13.00
CA LEU A 7 9.70 4.27 -12.63
C LEU A 7 8.84 4.04 -13.89
N ILE A 8 7.95 3.05 -13.80
CA ILE A 8 6.98 2.69 -14.83
C ILE A 8 5.60 2.84 -14.22
N GLU A 9 4.77 3.71 -14.80
CA GLU A 9 3.38 3.92 -14.41
C GLU A 9 2.47 3.11 -15.32
N VAL A 10 1.52 2.35 -14.75
CA VAL A 10 0.48 1.61 -15.46
C VAL A 10 -0.88 1.87 -14.84
N HIS A 11 -1.94 1.84 -15.64
CA HIS A 11 -3.30 2.19 -15.23
C HIS A 11 -4.30 1.11 -15.61
N GLY A 12 -5.19 0.74 -14.70
CA GLY A 12 -6.29 -0.18 -14.97
C GLY A 12 -5.83 -1.42 -15.75
N PRO A 13 -6.42 -1.69 -16.94
CA PRO A 13 -6.13 -2.89 -17.73
C PRO A 13 -4.66 -3.05 -18.16
N GLU A 14 -3.86 -1.99 -18.19
CA GLU A 14 -2.42 -2.07 -18.48
C GLU A 14 -1.65 -2.86 -17.42
N LEU A 15 -2.27 -3.09 -16.24
CA LEU A 15 -1.69 -3.88 -15.17
C LEU A 15 -1.65 -5.39 -15.49
N GLU A 16 -2.47 -5.90 -16.43
CA GLU A 16 -2.62 -7.33 -16.65
C GLU A 16 -1.28 -8.08 -16.84
N PRO A 17 -0.33 -7.63 -17.69
CA PRO A 17 0.97 -8.31 -17.84
C PRO A 17 1.88 -8.21 -16.61
N TRP A 18 1.53 -7.37 -15.63
CA TRP A 18 2.34 -7.11 -14.43
C TRP A 18 1.77 -7.77 -13.16
N ILE A 19 0.59 -8.38 -13.22
CA ILE A 19 -0.10 -8.94 -12.04
C ILE A 19 0.78 -9.93 -11.29
N ASP A 20 1.43 -10.85 -11.98
CA ASP A 20 2.29 -11.85 -11.34
C ASP A 20 3.55 -11.24 -10.72
N VAL A 21 4.09 -10.20 -11.34
CA VAL A 21 5.23 -9.43 -10.80
C VAL A 21 4.82 -8.71 -9.52
N LEU A 22 3.68 -8.04 -9.54
CA LEU A 22 3.14 -7.33 -8.37
C LEU A 22 2.79 -8.30 -7.24
N GLY A 23 2.07 -9.39 -7.56
CA GLY A 23 1.72 -10.44 -6.59
C GLY A 23 2.96 -11.07 -5.95
N GLY A 24 3.98 -11.39 -6.75
CA GLY A 24 5.25 -11.92 -6.25
C GLY A 24 5.97 -10.95 -5.32
N LEU A 25 5.98 -9.65 -5.63
CA LEU A 25 6.54 -8.62 -4.75
C LEU A 25 5.76 -8.51 -3.43
N ARG A 26 4.42 -8.57 -3.48
CA ARG A 26 3.57 -8.53 -2.29
C ARG A 26 3.88 -9.70 -1.37
N ILE A 27 3.89 -10.92 -1.91
CA ILE A 27 4.22 -12.13 -1.14
C ILE A 27 5.63 -11.99 -0.52
N ALA A 28 6.63 -11.57 -1.28
CA ALA A 28 8.00 -11.45 -0.79
C ALA A 28 8.13 -10.41 0.35
N VAL A 29 7.54 -9.22 0.16
CA VAL A 29 7.70 -8.11 1.11
C VAL A 29 6.78 -8.26 2.32
N PHE A 30 5.53 -8.70 2.13
CA PHE A 30 4.60 -8.87 3.24
C PHE A 30 4.85 -10.13 4.08
N ARG A 31 5.72 -11.04 3.61
CA ARG A 31 6.23 -12.14 4.43
C ARG A 31 7.03 -11.64 5.64
N GLU A 32 7.60 -10.45 5.55
CA GLU A 32 8.34 -9.84 6.66
C GLU A 32 7.41 -9.21 7.71
N PHE A 33 7.96 -8.99 8.91
CA PHE A 33 7.31 -8.15 9.92
C PHE A 33 7.13 -6.73 9.36
N PRO A 34 5.98 -6.08 9.54
CA PRO A 34 4.90 -6.40 10.47
C PRO A 34 3.77 -7.30 9.93
N TYR A 35 3.73 -7.64 8.64
CA TYR A 35 2.61 -8.38 8.07
C TYR A 35 2.66 -9.88 8.33
N LEU A 36 3.86 -10.49 8.23
CA LEU A 36 4.08 -11.92 8.43
C LEU A 36 3.18 -12.82 7.54
N TYR A 37 2.80 -12.28 6.40
CA TYR A 37 1.79 -12.83 5.50
C TYR A 37 2.27 -14.11 4.81
N GLU A 38 1.48 -15.17 4.91
CA GLU A 38 1.66 -16.41 4.16
C GLU A 38 0.75 -16.39 2.92
N GLY A 39 1.20 -15.68 1.87
CA GLY A 39 0.44 -15.48 0.65
C GLY A 39 0.71 -16.53 -0.42
N ASP A 40 -0.23 -16.65 -1.35
CA ASP A 40 -0.08 -17.42 -2.58
C ASP A 40 -0.49 -16.59 -3.81
N LEU A 41 0.05 -16.97 -4.98
CA LEU A 41 -0.10 -16.18 -6.19
C LEU A 41 -1.54 -16.19 -6.76
N ALA A 42 -2.32 -17.24 -6.49
CA ALA A 42 -3.70 -17.33 -6.95
C ALA A 42 -4.58 -16.32 -6.21
N TYR A 43 -4.40 -16.21 -4.90
CA TYR A 43 -5.06 -15.19 -4.09
C TYR A 43 -4.64 -13.77 -4.52
N GLU A 44 -3.35 -13.55 -4.74
CA GLU A 44 -2.84 -12.23 -5.17
C GLU A 44 -3.44 -11.80 -6.50
N ARG A 45 -3.56 -12.69 -7.48
CA ARG A 45 -4.20 -12.41 -8.77
C ARG A 45 -5.66 -11.97 -8.61
N GLU A 46 -6.40 -12.61 -7.72
CA GLU A 46 -7.79 -12.23 -7.46
C GLU A 46 -7.89 -10.88 -6.75
N TYR A 47 -7.07 -10.66 -5.73
CA TYR A 47 -7.02 -9.39 -5.00
C TYR A 47 -6.67 -8.21 -5.93
N LEU A 48 -5.70 -8.39 -6.82
CA LEU A 48 -5.22 -7.33 -7.71
C LEU A 48 -6.17 -7.00 -8.86
N ARG A 49 -7.23 -7.82 -9.08
CA ARG A 49 -8.28 -7.50 -10.07
C ARG A 49 -8.96 -6.17 -9.78
N GLY A 50 -9.12 -5.78 -8.53
CA GLY A 50 -9.68 -4.49 -8.17
C GLY A 50 -8.95 -3.31 -8.82
N TYR A 51 -7.61 -3.38 -8.89
CA TYR A 51 -6.82 -2.34 -9.58
C TYR A 51 -6.91 -2.45 -11.10
N LEU A 52 -6.94 -3.66 -11.64
CA LEU A 52 -7.07 -3.92 -13.07
C LEU A 52 -8.42 -3.42 -13.60
N ASP A 53 -9.49 -3.66 -12.87
CA ASP A 53 -10.87 -3.29 -13.26
C ASP A 53 -11.18 -1.81 -13.01
N CYS A 54 -10.30 -1.08 -12.31
CA CYS A 54 -10.46 0.35 -12.05
C CYS A 54 -9.63 1.20 -13.04
N PRO A 55 -10.23 1.86 -14.05
CA PRO A 55 -9.49 2.71 -14.98
C PRO A 55 -8.78 3.90 -14.33
N ARG A 56 -9.21 4.29 -13.12
CA ARG A 56 -8.63 5.37 -12.33
C ARG A 56 -7.54 4.92 -11.37
N SER A 57 -7.20 3.63 -11.37
CA SER A 57 -6.08 3.12 -10.58
C SER A 57 -4.74 3.57 -11.17
N LEU A 58 -3.72 3.58 -10.34
CA LEU A 58 -2.34 3.74 -10.75
C LEU A 58 -1.48 2.73 -9.98
N VAL A 59 -0.66 2.01 -10.72
CA VAL A 59 0.43 1.21 -10.17
C VAL A 59 1.76 1.75 -10.69
N VAL A 60 2.71 1.98 -9.80
CA VAL A 60 4.05 2.44 -10.16
C VAL A 60 5.04 1.36 -9.80
N PHE A 61 5.71 0.80 -10.79
CA PHE A 61 6.82 -0.13 -10.61
C PHE A 61 8.14 0.62 -10.60
N ALA A 62 9.06 0.19 -9.74
CA ALA A 62 10.44 0.65 -9.76
C ALA A 62 11.33 -0.48 -10.28
N GLN A 63 12.16 -0.20 -11.29
CA GLN A 63 13.14 -1.13 -11.84
C GLN A 63 14.56 -0.60 -11.63
N ASP A 64 15.48 -1.51 -11.35
CA ASP A 64 16.91 -1.21 -11.33
C ASP A 64 17.51 -1.09 -12.75
N ALA A 65 18.80 -0.81 -12.84
CA ALA A 65 19.49 -0.65 -14.12
C ALA A 65 19.53 -1.93 -14.98
N ALA A 66 19.29 -3.09 -14.39
CA ALA A 66 19.18 -4.38 -15.09
C ALA A 66 17.76 -4.70 -15.54
N GLY A 67 16.77 -3.84 -15.25
CA GLY A 67 15.36 -4.06 -15.56
C GLY A 67 14.64 -4.97 -14.56
N ARG A 68 15.26 -5.32 -13.42
CA ARG A 68 14.62 -6.10 -12.36
C ARG A 68 13.65 -5.18 -11.61
N THR A 69 12.41 -5.62 -11.42
CA THR A 69 11.45 -4.91 -10.57
C THR A 69 11.84 -5.07 -9.10
N ILE A 70 12.11 -3.95 -8.44
CA ILE A 70 12.66 -3.87 -7.09
C ILE A 70 11.67 -3.31 -6.07
N GLY A 71 10.53 -2.83 -6.54
CA GLY A 71 9.45 -2.34 -5.71
C GLY A 71 8.26 -1.91 -6.54
N ALA A 72 7.14 -1.72 -5.88
CA ALA A 72 5.92 -1.22 -6.49
C ALA A 72 5.07 -0.45 -5.47
N THR A 73 4.15 0.37 -5.99
CA THR A 73 3.15 1.05 -5.18
C THR A 73 1.86 1.18 -5.98
N THR A 74 0.72 1.12 -5.28
CA THR A 74 -0.60 1.15 -5.88
C THR A 74 -1.47 2.25 -5.28
N CYS A 75 -2.44 2.73 -6.04
CA CYS A 75 -3.53 3.54 -5.52
C CYS A 75 -4.75 3.48 -6.44
N MET A 76 -5.93 3.75 -5.87
CA MET A 76 -7.20 3.89 -6.57
C MET A 76 -8.14 4.78 -5.76
N PRO A 77 -9.19 5.38 -6.36
CA PRO A 77 -10.17 6.13 -5.59
C PRO A 77 -10.80 5.25 -4.50
N MET A 78 -10.94 5.79 -3.28
CA MET A 78 -11.56 5.07 -2.17
C MET A 78 -12.99 4.64 -2.50
N ALA A 79 -13.70 5.42 -3.31
CA ALA A 79 -15.06 5.09 -3.76
C ALA A 79 -15.13 3.80 -4.59
N ASP A 80 -14.04 3.40 -5.24
CA ASP A 80 -13.95 2.19 -6.06
C ASP A 80 -13.41 0.99 -5.26
N GLU A 81 -12.96 1.22 -4.01
CA GLU A 81 -12.46 0.18 -3.12
C GLU A 81 -13.58 -0.66 -2.49
N THR A 82 -13.21 -1.79 -1.93
CA THR A 82 -14.14 -2.69 -1.23
C THR A 82 -14.68 -2.04 0.05
N GLU A 83 -15.82 -2.53 0.54
CA GLU A 83 -16.44 -2.07 1.79
C GLU A 83 -15.48 -2.18 2.99
N GLY A 84 -14.58 -3.17 2.99
CA GLY A 84 -13.58 -3.33 4.04
C GLY A 84 -12.73 -2.08 4.25
N PHE A 85 -12.38 -1.36 3.16
CA PHE A 85 -11.62 -0.11 3.24
C PHE A 85 -12.52 1.12 3.39
N ARG A 86 -13.69 1.17 2.73
CA ARG A 86 -14.62 2.29 2.80
C ARG A 86 -15.37 2.37 4.12
N GLY A 87 -15.82 1.21 4.62
CA GLY A 87 -16.71 1.12 5.77
C GLY A 87 -16.23 1.89 7.02
N PRO A 88 -14.95 1.88 7.40
CA PRO A 88 -14.44 2.73 8.47
C PRO A 88 -14.73 4.23 8.30
N PHE A 89 -14.56 4.75 7.07
CA PHE A 89 -14.83 6.15 6.74
C PHE A 89 -16.32 6.46 6.81
N GLU A 90 -17.15 5.61 6.21
CA GLU A 90 -18.60 5.74 6.18
C GLU A 90 -19.18 5.76 7.62
N ARG A 91 -18.74 4.82 8.47
CA ARG A 91 -19.15 4.77 9.89
C ARG A 91 -18.72 6.00 10.68
N ALA A 92 -17.61 6.61 10.33
CA ALA A 92 -17.11 7.84 10.95
C ALA A 92 -17.72 9.11 10.33
N GLY A 93 -18.59 8.99 9.34
CA GLY A 93 -19.18 10.14 8.64
C GLY A 93 -18.16 10.93 7.79
N VAL A 94 -17.06 10.29 7.38
CA VAL A 94 -16.01 10.88 6.54
C VAL A 94 -16.30 10.56 5.08
N PRO A 95 -16.52 11.55 4.20
CA PRO A 95 -16.76 11.31 2.78
C PRO A 95 -15.60 10.58 2.12
N THR A 96 -15.91 9.61 1.26
CA THR A 96 -14.93 8.80 0.51
C THR A 96 -14.69 9.31 -0.91
N ASP A 97 -15.59 10.12 -1.45
CA ASP A 97 -15.57 10.59 -2.84
C ASP A 97 -14.36 11.50 -3.17
N ASP A 98 -13.75 12.10 -2.14
CA ASP A 98 -12.60 13.00 -2.25
C ASP A 98 -11.28 12.34 -1.78
N VAL A 99 -11.26 11.00 -1.65
CA VAL A 99 -10.15 10.24 -1.12
C VAL A 99 -9.53 9.33 -2.17
N LEU A 100 -8.21 9.43 -2.39
CA LEU A 100 -7.43 8.40 -3.06
C LEU A 100 -6.88 7.42 -2.01
N TYR A 101 -7.22 6.15 -2.12
CA TYR A 101 -6.63 5.10 -1.31
C TYR A 101 -5.26 4.71 -1.86
N LEU A 102 -4.26 4.69 -1.00
CA LEU A 102 -2.90 4.25 -1.30
C LEU A 102 -2.75 2.84 -0.76
N GLY A 103 -2.82 1.86 -1.64
CA GLY A 103 -2.79 0.45 -1.27
C GLY A 103 -1.40 0.01 -0.80
N GLU A 104 -0.65 -0.62 -1.68
CA GLU A 104 0.70 -1.10 -1.34
C GLU A 104 1.76 -0.02 -1.52
N SER A 105 2.82 -0.14 -0.74
CA SER A 105 4.09 0.55 -0.94
C SER A 105 5.20 -0.41 -0.53
N ILE A 106 5.65 -1.21 -1.46
CA ILE A 106 6.55 -2.35 -1.26
C ILE A 106 7.88 -2.13 -1.96
N VAL A 107 8.97 -2.36 -1.23
CA VAL A 107 10.34 -2.26 -1.73
C VAL A 107 11.14 -3.45 -1.18
N LEU A 108 11.84 -4.13 -2.06
CA LEU A 108 12.72 -5.23 -1.65
C LEU A 108 13.76 -4.73 -0.64
N PRO A 109 14.09 -5.52 0.41
CA PRO A 109 14.93 -5.08 1.52
C PRO A 109 16.22 -4.41 1.13
N GLU A 110 16.93 -4.99 0.16
CA GLU A 110 18.23 -4.52 -0.31
C GLU A 110 18.19 -3.17 -1.05
N PHE A 111 16.99 -2.69 -1.43
CA PHE A 111 16.77 -1.41 -2.12
C PHE A 111 16.11 -0.33 -1.23
N ARG A 112 15.87 -0.65 0.04
CA ARG A 112 15.31 0.32 1.00
C ARG A 112 16.32 1.41 1.35
N GLY A 113 15.82 2.57 1.76
CA GLY A 113 16.67 3.72 2.12
C GLY A 113 17.14 4.57 0.93
N GLY A 114 16.93 4.13 -0.31
CA GLY A 114 17.31 4.83 -1.55
C GLY A 114 16.32 5.91 -2.04
N GLY A 115 15.33 6.31 -1.24
CA GLY A 115 14.37 7.37 -1.59
C GLY A 115 13.09 6.89 -2.29
N LEU A 116 12.98 5.61 -2.71
CA LEU A 116 11.80 5.07 -3.40
C LEU A 116 10.49 5.35 -2.67
N GLY A 117 10.46 5.23 -1.35
CA GLY A 117 9.24 5.50 -0.58
C GLY A 117 8.74 6.94 -0.71
N VAL A 118 9.64 7.92 -0.81
CA VAL A 118 9.29 9.33 -1.05
C VAL A 118 8.74 9.51 -2.46
N GLU A 119 9.40 8.94 -3.47
CA GLU A 119 8.94 8.96 -4.86
C GLU A 119 7.55 8.32 -5.01
N PHE A 120 7.30 7.21 -4.35
CA PHE A 120 6.00 6.55 -4.37
C PHE A 120 4.89 7.44 -3.80
N PHE A 121 5.13 8.13 -2.69
CA PHE A 121 4.16 9.13 -2.19
C PHE A 121 3.96 10.26 -3.20
N ALA A 122 5.02 10.81 -3.75
CA ALA A 122 4.94 11.91 -4.71
C ALA A 122 4.10 11.55 -5.95
N ARG A 123 4.29 10.34 -6.52
CA ARG A 123 3.55 9.86 -7.69
C ARG A 123 2.06 9.68 -7.39
N ARG A 124 1.72 9.04 -6.28
CA ARG A 124 0.32 8.81 -5.89
C ARG A 124 -0.39 10.12 -5.52
N GLU A 125 0.28 11.03 -4.83
CA GLU A 125 -0.27 12.35 -4.52
C GLU A 125 -0.47 13.20 -5.79
N ALA A 126 0.45 13.11 -6.76
CA ALA A 126 0.27 13.74 -8.06
C ALA A 126 -0.94 13.14 -8.81
N HIS A 127 -1.13 11.83 -8.72
CA HIS A 127 -2.29 11.16 -9.30
C HIS A 127 -3.61 11.61 -8.64
N ALA A 128 -3.65 11.71 -7.29
CA ALA A 128 -4.80 12.26 -6.58
C ALA A 128 -5.20 13.64 -7.11
N ARG A 129 -4.21 14.54 -7.29
CA ARG A 129 -4.45 15.88 -7.85
C ARG A 129 -4.96 15.83 -9.30
N ARG A 130 -4.44 14.92 -10.13
CA ARG A 130 -4.94 14.73 -11.52
C ARG A 130 -6.40 14.30 -11.54
N LEU A 131 -6.83 13.51 -10.55
CA LEU A 131 -8.22 13.08 -10.38
C LEU A 131 -9.10 14.12 -9.68
N GLY A 132 -8.56 15.24 -9.23
CA GLY A 132 -9.28 16.26 -8.47
C GLY A 132 -9.57 15.88 -7.01
N LEU A 133 -8.92 14.82 -6.50
CA LEU A 133 -9.07 14.34 -5.12
C LEU A 133 -8.14 15.11 -4.18
N ARG A 134 -8.65 15.50 -3.01
CA ARG A 134 -7.91 16.35 -2.05
C ARG A 134 -7.37 15.63 -0.83
N THR A 135 -7.73 14.36 -0.68
CA THR A 135 -7.27 13.54 0.44
C THR A 135 -6.61 12.28 -0.07
N THR A 136 -5.52 11.88 0.55
CA THR A 136 -4.95 10.54 0.38
C THR A 136 -5.01 9.80 1.71
N ALA A 137 -5.27 8.49 1.65
CA ALA A 137 -5.35 7.63 2.82
C ALA A 137 -4.69 6.28 2.55
N PHE A 138 -4.04 5.72 3.55
CA PHE A 138 -3.60 4.32 3.58
C PHE A 138 -3.82 3.75 4.97
N CYS A 139 -3.81 2.44 5.11
CA CYS A 139 -3.83 1.80 6.42
C CYS A 139 -2.57 0.96 6.64
N ALA A 140 -2.19 0.80 7.89
CA ALA A 140 -1.05 0.00 8.31
C ALA A 140 -1.46 -0.90 9.46
N VAL A 141 -0.94 -2.15 9.46
CA VAL A 141 -1.25 -3.13 10.49
C VAL A 141 -0.75 -2.67 11.86
N ASP A 142 -1.62 -2.76 12.86
CA ASP A 142 -1.26 -2.50 14.24
C ASP A 142 -0.55 -3.72 14.83
N ARG A 143 0.61 -3.51 15.45
CA ARG A 143 1.36 -4.57 16.13
C ARG A 143 1.78 -4.15 17.52
N PRO A 144 1.65 -5.03 18.53
CA PRO A 144 2.20 -4.80 19.85
C PRO A 144 3.71 -4.54 19.79
N ALA A 145 4.20 -3.68 20.68
CA ALA A 145 5.62 -3.36 20.74
C ALA A 145 6.50 -4.55 21.11
N ASP A 146 5.93 -5.50 21.85
CA ASP A 146 6.53 -6.74 22.34
C ASP A 146 6.21 -7.97 21.47
N HIS A 147 5.74 -7.77 20.26
CA HIS A 147 5.38 -8.87 19.36
C HIS A 147 6.58 -9.81 19.15
N PRO A 148 6.42 -11.14 19.33
CA PRO A 148 7.55 -12.09 19.35
C PRO A 148 8.33 -12.15 18.03
N ALA A 149 7.68 -11.91 16.89
CA ALA A 149 8.34 -11.89 15.59
C ALA A 149 8.95 -10.51 15.23
N ARG A 150 8.93 -9.53 16.14
CA ARG A 150 9.50 -8.21 15.88
C ARG A 150 11.03 -8.28 15.84
N PRO A 151 11.69 -7.91 14.72
CA PRO A 151 13.14 -7.88 14.65
C PRO A 151 13.72 -6.84 15.63
N ALA A 152 14.86 -7.15 16.26
CA ALA A 152 15.52 -6.26 17.22
C ALA A 152 15.84 -4.86 16.67
N GLY A 153 16.11 -4.75 15.37
CA GLY A 153 16.39 -3.47 14.68
C GLY A 153 15.16 -2.83 14.01
N HIS A 154 13.97 -3.36 14.23
CA HIS A 154 12.77 -2.84 13.54
C HIS A 154 12.50 -1.38 13.90
N ARG A 155 12.37 -0.56 12.87
CA ARG A 155 11.98 0.85 12.99
C ARG A 155 10.58 1.05 12.42
N PRO A 156 9.61 1.47 13.25
CA PRO A 156 8.27 1.83 12.77
C PRO A 156 8.34 2.93 11.71
N LEU A 157 7.44 2.87 10.74
CA LEU A 157 7.37 3.86 9.66
C LEU A 157 6.58 5.12 10.03
N ASP A 158 6.01 5.19 11.22
CA ASP A 158 5.19 6.31 11.71
C ASP A 158 5.88 7.66 11.55
N ALA A 159 7.16 7.76 11.97
CA ALA A 159 7.95 8.98 11.83
C ALA A 159 8.20 9.35 10.36
N PHE A 160 8.32 8.36 9.48
CA PHE A 160 8.45 8.59 8.04
C PHE A 160 7.12 9.13 7.47
N TRP A 161 5.99 8.50 7.77
CA TRP A 161 4.67 8.94 7.32
C TRP A 161 4.31 10.33 7.84
N THR A 162 4.63 10.62 9.11
CA THR A 162 4.44 11.96 9.69
C THR A 162 5.26 13.01 8.93
N ARG A 163 6.51 12.72 8.56
CA ARG A 163 7.33 13.63 7.73
C ARG A 163 6.77 13.83 6.32
N GLN A 164 6.04 12.83 5.77
CA GLN A 164 5.31 12.99 4.51
C GLN A 164 4.00 13.79 4.67
N GLY A 165 3.65 14.21 5.89
CA GLY A 165 2.47 15.00 6.21
C GLY A 165 1.22 14.20 6.54
N TYR A 166 1.35 12.88 6.72
CA TYR A 166 0.23 12.02 7.13
C TYR A 166 0.00 12.06 8.64
N ARG A 167 -1.27 11.92 9.02
CA ARG A 167 -1.71 11.84 10.42
C ARG A 167 -2.42 10.52 10.65
N ARG A 168 -2.07 9.85 11.74
CA ARG A 168 -2.75 8.63 12.20
C ARG A 168 -4.18 8.95 12.62
N ARG A 169 -5.12 8.11 12.25
CA ARG A 169 -6.57 8.24 12.52
C ARG A 169 -7.05 7.02 13.30
N PRO A 170 -6.85 7.02 14.64
CA PRO A 170 -7.21 5.86 15.48
C PRO A 170 -8.69 5.46 15.41
N GLU A 171 -9.56 6.42 15.06
CA GLU A 171 -10.98 6.22 14.86
C GLU A 171 -11.34 5.55 13.54
N LEU A 172 -10.39 5.49 12.58
CA LEU A 172 -10.57 4.82 11.31
C LEU A 172 -9.76 3.53 11.32
N GLN A 173 -10.44 2.42 11.57
CA GLN A 173 -9.83 1.10 11.61
C GLN A 173 -10.56 0.13 10.69
N ALA A 174 -9.78 -0.62 9.92
CA ALA A 174 -10.23 -1.77 9.14
C ALA A 174 -9.75 -3.06 9.80
N VAL A 175 -10.48 -4.15 9.55
CA VAL A 175 -10.09 -5.49 10.00
C VAL A 175 -10.10 -6.40 8.78
N PHE A 176 -8.96 -7.01 8.50
CA PHE A 176 -8.83 -7.98 7.41
C PHE A 176 -8.29 -9.30 7.94
N PRO A 177 -8.87 -10.44 7.54
CA PRO A 177 -8.28 -11.73 7.82
C PRO A 177 -7.14 -12.01 6.82
N TRP A 178 -6.05 -12.56 7.32
CA TRP A 178 -5.05 -13.24 6.52
C TRP A 178 -4.32 -14.26 7.36
N LYS A 179 -3.71 -15.23 6.69
CA LYS A 179 -2.89 -16.25 7.32
C LYS A 179 -1.48 -15.73 7.54
N GLU A 180 -1.02 -15.76 8.77
CA GLU A 180 0.38 -15.46 9.11
C GLU A 180 1.25 -16.71 9.08
N LEU A 181 2.54 -16.50 8.95
CA LEU A 181 3.54 -17.55 9.07
C LEU A 181 3.37 -18.32 10.39
N GLY A 182 3.11 -19.62 10.30
CA GLY A 182 2.92 -20.49 11.45
C GLY A 182 1.49 -20.57 11.96
N GLU A 183 0.54 -19.85 11.39
CA GLU A 183 -0.88 -20.05 11.66
C GLU A 183 -1.44 -21.20 10.80
N GLU A 184 -2.40 -21.95 11.34
CA GLU A 184 -3.12 -22.99 10.57
C GLU A 184 -4.23 -22.39 9.71
N GLN A 185 -4.82 -21.29 10.16
CA GLN A 185 -5.96 -20.61 9.53
C GLN A 185 -5.75 -19.10 9.55
N GLU A 186 -6.52 -18.40 8.71
CA GLU A 186 -6.58 -16.94 8.74
C GLU A 186 -7.09 -16.43 10.09
N SER A 187 -6.52 -15.32 10.55
CA SER A 187 -7.00 -14.62 11.75
C SER A 187 -7.13 -13.11 11.48
N PRO A 188 -8.06 -12.44 12.18
CA PRO A 188 -8.32 -11.02 11.93
C PRO A 188 -7.15 -10.15 12.40
N LYS A 189 -6.77 -9.20 11.59
CA LYS A 189 -5.73 -8.20 11.87
C LYS A 189 -6.33 -6.81 11.77
N THR A 190 -6.04 -5.96 12.74
CA THR A 190 -6.49 -4.56 12.75
C THR A 190 -5.47 -3.69 12.03
N LEU A 191 -5.96 -2.80 11.18
CA LEU A 191 -5.16 -1.79 10.49
C LEU A 191 -5.73 -0.41 10.81
N THR A 192 -4.88 0.52 11.21
CA THR A 192 -5.27 1.92 11.45
C THR A 192 -4.92 2.77 10.24
N PHE A 193 -5.87 3.63 9.84
CA PHE A 193 -5.66 4.55 8.72
C PHE A 193 -4.78 5.75 9.10
N TRP A 194 -4.08 6.23 8.07
CA TRP A 194 -3.34 7.48 8.02
C TRP A 194 -3.88 8.32 6.88
N THR A 195 -4.08 9.60 7.10
CA THR A 195 -4.64 10.50 6.08
C THR A 195 -3.80 11.76 5.94
N LYS A 196 -3.80 12.30 4.72
CA LYS A 196 -3.26 13.62 4.40
C LYS A 196 -4.25 14.33 3.51
N THR A 197 -4.66 15.53 3.91
CA THR A 197 -5.57 16.39 3.14
C THR A 197 -4.85 17.70 2.85
N TRP A 198 -5.00 18.21 1.64
CA TRP A 198 -4.52 19.53 1.26
C TRP A 198 -5.69 20.42 0.86
N THR A 199 -5.60 21.69 1.23
CA THR A 199 -6.51 22.73 0.77
C THR A 199 -6.22 23.05 -0.70
N ALA A 200 -7.26 23.33 -1.47
CA ALA A 200 -7.16 23.81 -2.85
C ALA A 200 -6.36 25.12 -2.93
#